data_bc92e9a9ff94d9b5618ccdab7fef3966
#
_entry.id   bc92e9a9ff94d9b5618ccdab7fef3966
#
_cell.length_a   1.000
_cell.length_b   1.000
_cell.length_c   1.000
_cell.angle_alpha   90.00
_cell.angle_beta   90.00
_cell.angle_gamma   90.00
#
_symmetry.space_group_name_H-M   'P 1'
#
loop_
_entity.id
_entity.type
_entity.pdbx_description
1 polymer ?
#
loop_
_entity_poly.entity_id
_entity_poly.type
_entity_poly.pdbx_seq_one_letter_code
_entity_poly.pdbx_strand_id
1 'polypeptide(L)'
;ADGTYTLVTIREELLGLYYKEGVTVEEIDNILLYFFQEVESPARLAGNILLVHETLDQTAQVRQAWIYNPGQRRVRRAPNVAYDNPGTASDGLRTNDMTDMFNGAMDRFNWELVGKQEMYVPYNSYKAHQADVTPDDLVMPGHMNPEYMRYELHRVWVVDARLKDGMRHINSRRTFYMDEDSYQIVLIDHYDGRDQLWRFSEGHGINFYDMPTYWSTFEAHYDLQSGRYVAQGFDNQYPAQTFNQDMSPAQFTPQALRTRGRR
;
A
#
# COMPACT_ATOMS: atom_id res chain seq x y z
N ALA A 1 15.02 -16.98 -4.63
CA ALA A 1 15.77 -16.48 -3.49
C ALA A 1 17.29 -16.58 -3.63
N ASP A 2 17.81 -16.23 -4.80
CA ASP A 2 19.25 -16.18 -5.09
C ASP A 2 19.88 -14.79 -4.75
N GLY A 3 19.08 -13.85 -4.21
CA GLY A 3 19.49 -12.50 -3.89
C GLY A 3 19.35 -11.49 -5.04
N THR A 4 18.91 -11.93 -6.21
CA THR A 4 18.63 -10.98 -7.30
C THR A 4 17.30 -10.26 -7.08
N TYR A 5 17.23 -8.97 -7.37
CA TYR A 5 16.01 -8.18 -7.32
C TYR A 5 15.88 -7.23 -8.53
N THR A 6 14.69 -6.73 -8.75
CA THR A 6 14.43 -5.69 -9.74
C THR A 6 13.95 -4.43 -9.03
N LEU A 7 14.71 -3.36 -9.16
CA LEU A 7 14.29 -2.04 -8.65
C LEU A 7 13.32 -1.40 -9.64
N VAL A 8 12.20 -0.91 -9.11
CA VAL A 8 11.20 -0.12 -9.85
C VAL A 8 11.05 1.22 -9.15
N THR A 9 11.30 2.31 -9.90
CA THR A 9 11.10 3.67 -9.40
C THR A 9 9.71 4.13 -9.78
N ILE A 10 8.99 4.65 -8.79
CA ILE A 10 7.60 5.08 -8.91
C ILE A 10 7.47 6.47 -8.31
N ARG A 11 6.78 7.36 -9.02
CA ARG A 11 6.34 8.66 -8.52
C ARG A 11 4.88 8.58 -8.12
N GLU A 12 4.56 9.08 -6.94
CA GLU A 12 3.21 9.07 -6.39
C GLU A 12 2.76 10.47 -5.97
N GLU A 13 1.48 10.75 -6.17
CA GLU A 13 0.80 11.97 -5.70
C GLU A 13 -0.53 11.53 -5.07
N LEU A 14 -0.82 12.02 -3.87
CA LEU A 14 -2.04 11.73 -3.14
C LEU A 14 -2.73 13.03 -2.71
N LEU A 15 -4.01 13.17 -3.01
CA LEU A 15 -4.85 14.24 -2.52
C LEU A 15 -5.98 13.66 -1.66
N GLY A 16 -5.81 13.72 -0.34
CA GLY A 16 -6.84 13.33 0.62
C GLY A 16 -7.82 14.46 0.87
N LEU A 17 -9.09 14.24 0.59
CA LEU A 17 -10.11 15.25 0.83
C LEU A 17 -10.49 15.35 2.30
N TYR A 18 -10.47 14.23 3.03
CA TYR A 18 -10.82 14.15 4.45
C TYR A 18 -9.79 14.76 5.40
N TYR A 19 -8.59 15.08 4.91
CA TYR A 19 -7.56 15.80 5.69
C TYR A 19 -7.77 17.31 5.78
N LYS A 20 -8.69 17.86 4.97
CA LYS A 20 -8.93 19.30 4.95
C LYS A 20 -9.65 19.73 6.22
N GLU A 21 -9.11 20.76 6.88
CA GLU A 21 -9.72 21.32 8.08
C GLU A 21 -11.16 21.78 7.82
N GLY A 22 -12.08 21.39 8.69
CA GLY A 22 -13.51 21.77 8.62
C GLY A 22 -14.33 21.04 7.57
N VAL A 23 -13.75 20.12 6.77
CA VAL A 23 -14.51 19.35 5.79
C VAL A 23 -15.44 18.35 6.49
N THR A 24 -16.66 18.20 5.97
CA THR A 24 -17.64 17.22 6.45
C THR A 24 -17.70 15.99 5.53
N VAL A 25 -18.29 14.90 6.04
CA VAL A 25 -18.49 13.67 5.26
C VAL A 25 -19.35 13.92 4.02
N GLU A 26 -20.35 14.81 4.13
CA GLU A 26 -21.24 15.19 3.03
C GLU A 26 -20.48 15.93 1.92
N GLU A 27 -19.53 16.81 2.30
CA GLU A 27 -18.75 17.61 1.34
C GLU A 27 -17.74 16.79 0.54
N ILE A 28 -17.24 15.69 1.08
CA ILE A 28 -16.33 14.80 0.32
C ILE A 28 -17.08 13.94 -0.72
N ASP A 29 -18.41 13.90 -0.68
CA ASP A 29 -19.26 13.18 -1.65
C ASP A 29 -18.77 11.75 -1.92
N ASN A 30 -18.51 11.01 -0.84
CA ASN A 30 -17.97 9.66 -0.86
C ASN A 30 -16.57 9.50 -1.52
N ILE A 31 -15.88 10.57 -1.89
CA ILE A 31 -14.49 10.52 -2.37
C ILE A 31 -13.53 10.73 -1.21
N LEU A 32 -12.88 9.67 -0.76
CA LEU A 32 -11.92 9.71 0.31
C LEU A 32 -10.63 10.43 -0.14
N LEU A 33 -10.06 9.95 -1.24
CA LEU A 33 -8.83 10.50 -1.80
C LEU A 33 -8.71 10.24 -3.31
N TYR A 34 -7.81 10.99 -3.93
CA TYR A 34 -7.29 10.75 -5.27
C TYR A 34 -5.84 10.29 -5.17
N PHE A 35 -5.50 9.25 -5.90
CA PHE A 35 -4.14 8.71 -5.96
C PHE A 35 -3.68 8.61 -7.41
N PHE A 36 -2.44 9.05 -7.64
CA PHE A 36 -1.77 9.00 -8.93
C PHE A 36 -0.42 8.32 -8.75
N GLN A 37 -0.12 7.35 -9.60
CA GLN A 37 1.13 6.60 -9.57
C GLN A 37 1.69 6.51 -10.99
N GLU A 38 2.95 6.89 -11.20
CA GLU A 38 3.66 6.81 -12.46
C GLU A 38 4.95 6.00 -12.28
N VAL A 39 5.14 5.00 -13.13
CA VAL A 39 6.38 4.22 -13.16
C VAL A 39 7.43 5.00 -13.97
N GLU A 40 8.56 5.33 -13.36
CA GLU A 40 9.67 6.06 -13.98
C GLU A 40 10.75 5.12 -14.51
N SER A 41 11.00 4.02 -13.82
CA SER A 41 11.97 3.00 -14.25
C SER A 41 11.56 1.59 -13.81
N PRO A 42 12.07 0.51 -14.41
CA PRO A 42 12.94 0.43 -15.60
C PRO A 42 12.19 0.75 -16.90
N ALA A 43 12.92 1.02 -17.97
CA ALA A 43 12.37 1.47 -19.27
C ALA A 43 11.22 0.59 -19.81
N ARG A 44 11.22 -0.72 -19.53
CA ARG A 44 10.14 -1.63 -19.95
C ARG A 44 8.79 -1.34 -19.29
N LEU A 45 8.77 -0.66 -18.13
CA LEU A 45 7.59 -0.32 -17.35
C LEU A 45 7.32 1.19 -17.32
N ALA A 46 8.32 2.01 -17.67
CA ALA A 46 8.26 3.46 -17.59
C ALA A 46 7.08 4.03 -18.38
N GLY A 47 6.45 5.08 -17.84
CA GLY A 47 5.32 5.76 -18.42
C GLY A 47 3.97 5.04 -18.24
N ASN A 48 3.93 3.86 -17.59
CA ASN A 48 2.66 3.31 -17.13
C ASN A 48 2.16 4.16 -15.95
N ILE A 49 0.91 4.59 -16.03
CA ILE A 49 0.32 5.47 -15.02
C ILE A 49 -0.98 4.86 -14.53
N LEU A 50 -1.17 4.87 -13.22
CA LEU A 50 -2.41 4.51 -12.53
C LEU A 50 -3.02 5.77 -11.89
N LEU A 51 -4.30 5.96 -12.10
CA LEU A 51 -5.12 6.95 -11.39
C LEU A 51 -6.21 6.21 -10.62
N VAL A 52 -6.39 6.53 -9.35
CA VAL A 52 -7.42 5.96 -8.49
C VAL A 52 -8.25 7.08 -7.87
N HIS A 53 -9.56 6.95 -7.90
CA HIS A 53 -10.49 7.65 -7.05
C HIS A 53 -10.97 6.68 -5.98
N GLU A 54 -10.48 6.87 -4.78
CA GLU A 54 -10.83 6.05 -3.63
C GLU A 54 -12.13 6.52 -3.03
N THR A 55 -13.00 5.58 -2.69
CA THR A 55 -14.28 5.90 -2.05
C THR A 55 -14.27 5.51 -0.58
N LEU A 56 -14.92 6.31 0.27
CA LEU A 56 -15.08 6.06 1.69
C LEU A 56 -15.96 4.81 1.91
N ASP A 57 -17.15 4.80 1.33
CA ASP A 57 -18.02 3.63 1.30
C ASP A 57 -17.92 2.93 -0.06
N GLN A 58 -17.08 1.90 -0.10
CA GLN A 58 -16.86 1.09 -1.29
C GLN A 58 -18.03 0.15 -1.61
N THR A 59 -18.99 -0.02 -0.71
CA THR A 59 -20.20 -0.80 -0.96
C THR A 59 -21.27 0.02 -1.68
N ALA A 60 -21.36 1.30 -1.37
CA ALA A 60 -22.24 2.24 -2.08
C ALA A 60 -21.69 2.62 -3.47
N GLN A 61 -20.38 2.84 -3.56
CA GLN A 61 -19.69 3.16 -4.81
C GLN A 61 -18.30 2.54 -4.82
N VAL A 62 -18.08 1.58 -5.69
CA VAL A 62 -16.77 0.93 -5.82
C VAL A 62 -15.69 1.91 -6.26
N ARG A 63 -14.47 1.70 -5.77
CA ARG A 63 -13.25 2.36 -6.22
C ARG A 63 -13.21 2.46 -7.74
N GLN A 64 -12.83 3.61 -8.25
CA GLN A 64 -12.66 3.84 -9.68
C GLN A 64 -11.17 3.97 -10.00
N ALA A 65 -10.72 3.27 -11.03
CA ALA A 65 -9.33 3.38 -11.46
C ALA A 65 -9.20 3.42 -12.98
N TRP A 66 -8.15 4.09 -13.43
CA TRP A 66 -7.77 4.20 -14.84
C TRP A 66 -6.28 3.97 -15.00
N ILE A 67 -5.93 3.27 -16.06
CA ILE A 67 -4.54 3.01 -16.42
C ILE A 67 -4.25 3.67 -17.77
N TYR A 68 -3.15 4.39 -17.85
CA TYR A 68 -2.54 4.80 -19.09
C TYR A 68 -1.39 3.86 -19.45
N ASN A 69 -1.42 3.35 -20.68
CA ASN A 69 -0.33 2.53 -21.22
C ASN A 69 0.40 3.32 -22.32
N PRO A 70 1.71 3.60 -22.17
CA PRO A 70 2.48 4.41 -23.11
C PRO A 70 2.59 3.75 -24.49
N GLY A 71 2.67 2.43 -24.57
CA GLY A 71 2.73 1.70 -25.85
C GLY A 71 1.47 1.83 -26.69
N GLN A 72 0.32 1.93 -26.02
CA GLN A 72 -1.00 2.09 -26.68
C GLN A 72 -1.45 3.56 -26.74
N ARG A 73 -0.83 4.43 -25.97
CA ARG A 73 -1.20 5.86 -25.79
C ARG A 73 -2.68 6.05 -25.44
N ARG A 74 -3.22 5.14 -24.64
CA ARG A 74 -4.65 5.11 -24.28
C ARG A 74 -4.85 5.01 -22.78
N VAL A 75 -5.84 5.74 -22.30
CA VAL A 75 -6.39 5.57 -20.95
C VAL A 75 -7.50 4.53 -21.04
N ARG A 76 -7.47 3.55 -20.15
CA ARG A 76 -8.51 2.53 -20.00
C ARG A 76 -8.96 2.50 -18.54
N ARG A 77 -10.24 2.24 -18.33
CA ARG A 77 -10.74 1.92 -16.99
C ARG A 77 -10.16 0.58 -16.53
N ALA A 78 -9.69 0.52 -15.28
CA ALA A 78 -9.19 -0.70 -14.65
C ALA A 78 -10.28 -1.21 -13.68
N PRO A 79 -11.09 -2.18 -14.08
CA PRO A 79 -12.05 -2.80 -13.16
C PRO A 79 -11.33 -3.68 -12.13
N ASN A 80 -11.98 -3.90 -10.98
CA ASN A 80 -11.54 -4.85 -9.94
C ASN A 80 -10.24 -4.50 -9.20
N VAL A 81 -9.84 -3.23 -9.16
CA VAL A 81 -8.66 -2.78 -8.38
C VAL A 81 -8.90 -2.76 -6.86
N ALA A 82 -10.09 -3.08 -6.40
CA ALA A 82 -10.45 -3.10 -4.98
C ALA A 82 -10.14 -4.44 -4.27
N TYR A 83 -9.63 -5.43 -5.00
CA TYR A 83 -9.49 -6.81 -4.52
C TYR A 83 -8.10 -7.38 -4.83
N ASP A 84 -8.06 -8.69 -5.06
CA ASP A 84 -6.87 -9.52 -5.17
C ASP A 84 -6.17 -9.55 -6.54
N ASN A 85 -6.45 -8.58 -7.41
CA ASN A 85 -5.64 -8.42 -8.61
C ASN A 85 -4.19 -8.06 -8.23
N PRO A 86 -3.19 -8.54 -9.00
CA PRO A 86 -1.80 -8.21 -8.74
C PRO A 86 -1.56 -6.69 -8.69
N GLY A 87 -0.85 -6.24 -7.67
CA GLY A 87 -0.43 -4.85 -7.54
C GLY A 87 0.61 -4.45 -8.59
N THR A 88 0.75 -3.17 -8.87
CA THR A 88 1.76 -2.63 -9.79
C THR A 88 3.15 -3.09 -9.36
N ALA A 89 3.94 -3.58 -10.31
CA ALA A 89 5.35 -3.96 -10.15
C ALA A 89 5.64 -4.97 -9.00
N SER A 90 4.64 -5.72 -8.54
CA SER A 90 4.77 -6.63 -7.39
C SER A 90 5.08 -8.09 -7.78
N ASP A 91 5.10 -8.42 -9.06
CA ASP A 91 5.29 -9.79 -9.57
C ASP A 91 4.35 -10.82 -8.89
N GLY A 92 3.11 -10.37 -8.57
CA GLY A 92 2.10 -11.19 -7.90
C GLY A 92 2.32 -11.43 -6.40
N LEU A 93 3.35 -10.85 -5.81
CA LEU A 93 3.64 -10.98 -4.36
C LEU A 93 2.72 -10.10 -3.50
N ARG A 94 2.16 -9.05 -4.07
CA ARG A 94 1.20 -8.15 -3.46
C ARG A 94 -0.06 -8.02 -4.33
N THR A 95 -1.20 -7.87 -3.71
CA THR A 95 -2.49 -7.58 -4.37
C THR A 95 -2.86 -6.11 -4.23
N ASN A 96 -3.80 -5.63 -5.05
CA ASN A 96 -4.22 -4.22 -5.02
C ASN A 96 -4.84 -3.81 -3.69
N ASP A 97 -5.51 -4.72 -2.99
CA ASP A 97 -6.09 -4.47 -1.66
C ASP A 97 -5.06 -4.50 -0.51
N MET A 98 -3.79 -4.79 -0.82
CA MET A 98 -2.67 -4.72 0.12
C MET A 98 -1.88 -3.40 0.00
N THR A 99 -2.36 -2.42 -0.71
CA THR A 99 -1.77 -1.08 -0.73
C THR A 99 -1.92 -0.45 0.64
N ASP A 100 -0.86 0.16 1.15
CA ASP A 100 -0.84 0.76 2.50
C ASP A 100 -1.27 -0.26 3.57
N MET A 101 -0.67 -1.44 3.49
CA MET A 101 -1.00 -2.67 4.23
C MET A 101 -2.39 -3.20 3.91
N PHE A 102 -3.44 -2.40 3.98
CA PHE A 102 -4.78 -2.77 3.56
C PHE A 102 -5.58 -1.55 3.09
N ASN A 103 -5.98 -1.58 1.84
CA ASN A 103 -6.87 -0.60 1.25
C ASN A 103 -7.82 -1.29 0.26
N GLY A 104 -8.63 -2.20 0.74
CA GLY A 104 -9.57 -3.00 -0.03
C GLY A 104 -11.02 -2.85 0.40
N ALA A 105 -11.94 -3.31 -0.45
CA ALA A 105 -13.34 -3.42 -0.07
C ALA A 105 -13.52 -4.51 1.00
N MET A 106 -14.32 -4.19 2.01
CA MET A 106 -14.55 -5.08 3.17
C MET A 106 -15.67 -6.11 2.94
N ASP A 107 -16.38 -6.02 1.83
CA ASP A 107 -17.62 -6.75 1.56
C ASP A 107 -17.47 -8.27 1.44
N ARG A 108 -16.28 -8.76 1.02
CA ARG A 108 -16.00 -10.17 0.80
C ARG A 108 -15.68 -10.98 2.05
N PHE A 109 -15.39 -10.31 3.16
CA PHE A 109 -14.94 -10.94 4.39
C PHE A 109 -15.93 -10.74 5.53
N ASN A 110 -16.01 -11.73 6.42
CA ASN A 110 -16.55 -11.58 7.75
C ASN A 110 -15.41 -11.11 8.65
N TRP A 111 -15.63 -10.01 9.36
CA TRP A 111 -14.64 -9.35 10.20
C TRP A 111 -14.96 -9.59 11.67
N GLU A 112 -13.95 -9.93 12.45
CA GLU A 112 -14.05 -10.18 13.87
C GLU A 112 -12.96 -9.40 14.61
N LEU A 113 -13.35 -8.56 15.57
CA LEU A 113 -12.43 -7.94 16.51
C LEU A 113 -12.13 -8.95 17.61
N VAL A 114 -10.97 -9.59 17.54
CA VAL A 114 -10.55 -10.63 18.49
C VAL A 114 -10.21 -10.03 19.87
N GLY A 115 -9.59 -8.84 19.87
CA GLY A 115 -9.20 -8.14 21.10
C GLY A 115 -7.84 -7.45 20.97
N LYS A 116 -7.19 -7.25 22.11
CA LYS A 116 -5.84 -6.66 22.18
C LYS A 116 -4.82 -7.67 22.66
N GLN A 117 -3.60 -7.54 22.18
CA GLN A 117 -2.44 -8.27 22.71
C GLN A 117 -1.17 -7.43 22.60
N GLU A 118 -0.18 -7.77 23.41
CA GLU A 118 1.16 -7.20 23.32
C GLU A 118 2.00 -8.06 22.38
N MET A 119 2.73 -7.41 21.46
CA MET A 119 3.68 -8.08 20.57
C MET A 119 4.74 -7.11 20.05
N TYR A 120 5.85 -7.65 19.58
CA TYR A 120 6.85 -6.85 18.87
C TYR A 120 6.35 -6.52 17.47
N VAL A 121 6.36 -5.24 17.13
CA VAL A 121 5.90 -4.72 15.83
C VAL A 121 6.95 -3.78 15.24
N PRO A 122 7.03 -3.65 13.89
CA PRO A 122 7.86 -2.63 13.26
C PRO A 122 7.41 -1.25 13.73
N TYR A 123 8.32 -0.45 14.28
CA TYR A 123 8.00 0.89 14.76
C TYR A 123 9.24 1.78 14.81
N ASN A 124 9.08 3.10 14.59
CA ASN A 124 10.17 4.05 14.59
C ASN A 124 11.34 3.65 13.68
N SER A 125 11.04 3.27 12.44
CA SER A 125 11.99 2.69 11.47
C SER A 125 12.93 3.73 10.85
N TYR A 126 13.38 4.73 11.64
CA TYR A 126 14.22 5.84 11.19
C TYR A 126 15.56 5.41 10.60
N LYS A 127 16.15 4.30 11.09
CA LYS A 127 17.42 3.81 10.55
C LYS A 127 17.28 3.36 9.11
N ALA A 128 16.16 2.68 8.80
CA ALA A 128 15.84 2.26 7.44
C ALA A 128 15.47 3.43 6.51
N HIS A 129 15.04 4.57 7.09
CA HIS A 129 14.62 5.77 6.36
C HIS A 129 15.75 6.78 6.12
N GLN A 130 16.98 6.50 6.55
CA GLN A 130 18.11 7.44 6.39
C GLN A 130 18.44 7.65 4.91
N ALA A 131 18.76 8.91 4.53
CA ALA A 131 18.97 9.29 3.15
C ALA A 131 20.21 8.66 2.49
N ASP A 132 21.17 8.20 3.29
CA ASP A 132 22.39 7.52 2.83
C ASP A 132 22.24 5.99 2.72
N VAL A 133 21.10 5.44 3.17
CA VAL A 133 20.79 4.01 3.07
C VAL A 133 20.21 3.71 1.69
N THR A 134 20.77 2.70 1.04
CA THR A 134 20.38 2.29 -0.31
C THR A 134 19.51 1.03 -0.30
N PRO A 135 18.77 0.73 -1.38
CA PRO A 135 18.09 -0.56 -1.50
C PRO A 135 19.01 -1.76 -1.33
N ASP A 136 20.29 -1.68 -1.74
CA ASP A 136 21.28 -2.75 -1.54
C ASP A 136 21.63 -2.99 -0.08
N ASP A 137 21.50 -1.97 0.78
CA ASP A 137 21.69 -2.11 2.22
C ASP A 137 20.47 -2.76 2.89
N LEU A 138 19.28 -2.51 2.37
CA LEU A 138 18.00 -2.93 2.97
C LEU A 138 17.56 -4.33 2.52
N VAL A 139 17.87 -4.72 1.27
CA VAL A 139 17.35 -5.95 0.65
C VAL A 139 18.36 -7.09 0.79
N MET A 140 17.91 -8.19 1.39
CA MET A 140 18.70 -9.42 1.50
C MET A 140 17.98 -10.61 0.86
N PRO A 141 18.68 -11.73 0.57
CA PRO A 141 18.01 -12.92 0.06
C PRO A 141 16.95 -13.46 1.04
N GLY A 142 15.69 -13.38 0.65
CA GLY A 142 14.55 -13.92 1.40
C GLY A 142 13.99 -13.03 2.51
N HIS A 143 14.65 -11.94 2.90
CA HIS A 143 14.19 -11.06 3.98
C HIS A 143 14.80 -9.65 3.88
N MET A 144 14.21 -8.70 4.61
CA MET A 144 14.82 -7.38 4.81
C MET A 144 16.02 -7.49 5.75
N ASN A 145 17.01 -6.60 5.58
CA ASN A 145 18.21 -6.61 6.41
C ASN A 145 17.90 -6.23 7.86
N PRO A 146 18.02 -7.15 8.82
CA PRO A 146 17.64 -6.90 10.22
C PRO A 146 18.48 -5.81 10.90
N GLU A 147 19.67 -5.48 10.37
CA GLU A 147 20.51 -4.39 10.92
C GLU A 147 19.84 -3.01 10.78
N TYR A 148 18.90 -2.85 9.84
CA TYR A 148 18.16 -1.61 9.62
C TYR A 148 16.74 -1.66 10.17
N MET A 149 16.26 -2.83 10.57
CA MET A 149 14.91 -3.01 11.10
C MET A 149 14.87 -2.65 12.59
N ARG A 150 13.72 -2.12 13.00
CA ARG A 150 13.45 -1.82 14.41
C ARG A 150 12.08 -2.36 14.78
N TYR A 151 12.05 -3.07 15.92
CA TYR A 151 10.81 -3.60 16.50
C TYR A 151 10.67 -3.11 17.94
N GLU A 152 9.47 -2.73 18.32
CA GLU A 152 9.11 -2.29 19.67
C GLU A 152 7.96 -3.13 20.23
N LEU A 153 7.92 -3.28 21.56
CA LEU A 153 6.79 -3.93 22.20
C LEU A 153 5.61 -2.95 22.26
N HIS A 154 4.58 -3.23 21.50
CA HIS A 154 3.35 -2.45 21.44
C HIS A 154 2.14 -3.31 21.74
N ARG A 155 1.06 -2.66 22.13
CA ARG A 155 -0.25 -3.29 22.22
C ARG A 155 -1.00 -3.04 20.90
N VAL A 156 -1.49 -4.12 20.33
CA VAL A 156 -2.19 -4.08 19.04
C VAL A 156 -3.63 -4.57 19.17
N TRP A 157 -4.50 -4.02 18.35
CA TRP A 157 -5.79 -4.62 18.05
C TRP A 157 -5.59 -5.76 17.06
N VAL A 158 -6.17 -6.92 17.37
CA VAL A 158 -6.18 -8.09 16.50
C VAL A 158 -7.53 -8.19 15.82
N VAL A 159 -7.53 -8.15 14.48
CA VAL A 159 -8.74 -8.27 13.66
C VAL A 159 -8.58 -9.45 12.72
N ASP A 160 -9.48 -10.41 12.81
CA ASP A 160 -9.53 -11.58 11.91
C ASP A 160 -10.56 -11.35 10.79
N ALA A 161 -10.18 -11.64 9.56
CA ALA A 161 -11.03 -11.52 8.39
C ALA A 161 -11.10 -12.85 7.64
N ARG A 162 -12.29 -13.47 7.62
CA ARG A 162 -12.55 -14.75 6.96
C ARG A 162 -13.39 -14.56 5.71
N LEU A 163 -12.94 -15.13 4.60
CA LEU A 163 -13.66 -15.07 3.34
C LEU A 163 -15.08 -15.64 3.50
N LYS A 164 -16.07 -14.89 3.04
CA LYS A 164 -17.47 -15.31 3.06
C LYS A 164 -17.71 -16.45 2.08
N ASP A 165 -18.64 -17.33 2.41
CA ASP A 165 -19.09 -18.39 1.51
C ASP A 165 -19.54 -17.85 0.15
N GLY A 166 -19.10 -18.48 -0.93
CA GLY A 166 -19.41 -18.08 -2.30
C GLY A 166 -18.59 -16.91 -2.84
N MET A 167 -17.81 -16.20 -2.00
CA MET A 167 -16.90 -15.16 -2.44
C MET A 167 -15.56 -15.73 -2.90
N ARG A 168 -14.79 -14.93 -3.66
CA ARG A 168 -13.48 -15.32 -4.17
C ARG A 168 -12.43 -14.31 -3.77
N HIS A 169 -11.33 -14.81 -3.25
CA HIS A 169 -10.12 -14.08 -2.95
C HIS A 169 -8.94 -15.05 -2.87
N ILE A 170 -7.71 -14.62 -3.16
CA ILE A 170 -6.53 -15.51 -3.03
C ILE A 170 -6.28 -15.90 -1.57
N ASN A 171 -6.64 -15.05 -0.61
CA ASN A 171 -6.57 -15.33 0.82
C ASN A 171 -7.92 -15.82 1.33
N SER A 172 -7.96 -16.98 1.97
CA SER A 172 -9.16 -17.47 2.67
C SER A 172 -9.38 -16.76 4.00
N ARG A 173 -8.28 -16.35 4.63
CA ARG A 173 -8.25 -15.63 5.90
C ARG A 173 -7.09 -14.66 5.95
N ARG A 174 -7.27 -13.56 6.68
CA ARG A 174 -6.19 -12.63 7.04
C ARG A 174 -6.36 -12.24 8.51
N THR A 175 -5.25 -12.18 9.24
CA THR A 175 -5.23 -11.64 10.59
C THR A 175 -4.41 -10.35 10.59
N PHE A 176 -5.05 -9.26 10.94
CA PHE A 176 -4.45 -7.92 10.98
C PHE A 176 -4.06 -7.57 12.39
N TYR A 177 -2.89 -6.98 12.53
CA TYR A 177 -2.39 -6.43 13.78
C TYR A 177 -2.23 -4.92 13.61
N MET A 178 -3.09 -4.17 14.27
CA MET A 178 -3.16 -2.72 14.17
C MET A 178 -2.68 -2.10 15.49
N ASP A 179 -1.67 -1.26 15.40
CA ASP A 179 -1.16 -0.54 16.57
C ASP A 179 -2.24 0.33 17.21
N GLU A 180 -2.35 0.31 18.55
CA GLU A 180 -3.44 1.01 19.25
C GLU A 180 -3.27 2.52 19.29
N ASP A 181 -2.04 3.02 19.13
CA ASP A 181 -1.75 4.45 19.23
C ASP A 181 -1.87 5.15 17.88
N SER A 182 -1.30 4.56 16.83
CA SER A 182 -1.31 5.12 15.46
C SER A 182 -2.49 4.65 14.61
N TYR A 183 -3.17 3.58 14.99
CA TYR A 183 -4.15 2.83 14.18
C TYR A 183 -3.60 2.34 12.84
N GLN A 184 -2.28 2.30 12.69
CA GLN A 184 -1.65 1.73 11.51
C GLN A 184 -1.65 0.20 11.59
N ILE A 185 -1.95 -0.46 10.48
CA ILE A 185 -1.76 -1.90 10.37
C ILE A 185 -0.26 -2.15 10.22
N VAL A 186 0.34 -2.79 11.22
CA VAL A 186 1.79 -2.99 11.29
C VAL A 186 2.22 -4.38 10.83
N LEU A 187 1.35 -5.39 11.00
CA LEU A 187 1.59 -6.77 10.57
C LEU A 187 0.32 -7.38 10.01
N ILE A 188 0.46 -8.31 9.06
CA ILE A 188 -0.66 -9.11 8.54
C ILE A 188 -0.19 -10.55 8.27
N ASP A 189 -0.93 -11.51 8.81
CA ASP A 189 -0.85 -12.91 8.40
C ASP A 189 -1.86 -13.19 7.29
N HIS A 190 -1.41 -13.83 6.21
CA HIS A 190 -2.27 -14.19 5.07
C HIS A 190 -2.31 -15.71 4.92
N TYR A 191 -3.51 -16.26 4.86
CA TYR A 191 -3.75 -17.71 4.78
C TYR A 191 -4.29 -18.10 3.41
N ASP A 192 -3.82 -19.23 2.91
CA ASP A 192 -4.25 -19.80 1.62
C ASP A 192 -5.64 -20.46 1.71
N GLY A 193 -6.13 -21.02 0.59
CA GLY A 193 -7.44 -21.70 0.54
C GLY A 193 -7.56 -22.96 1.41
N ARG A 194 -6.47 -23.40 2.03
CA ARG A 194 -6.42 -24.54 2.99
C ARG A 194 -6.25 -24.05 4.43
N ASP A 195 -6.39 -22.74 4.67
CA ASP A 195 -6.16 -22.07 5.96
C ASP A 195 -4.73 -22.27 6.51
N GLN A 196 -3.73 -22.39 5.60
CA GLN A 196 -2.33 -22.47 5.98
C GLN A 196 -1.68 -21.08 5.79
N LEU A 197 -0.84 -20.69 6.74
CA LEU A 197 -0.07 -19.44 6.64
C LEU A 197 0.78 -19.50 5.37
N TRP A 198 0.49 -18.60 4.46
CA TRP A 198 1.14 -18.53 3.15
C TRP A 198 2.02 -17.31 2.98
N ARG A 199 1.49 -16.15 3.35
CA ARG A 199 2.20 -14.87 3.21
C ARG A 199 2.18 -14.11 4.52
N PHE A 200 3.15 -13.23 4.66
CA PHE A 200 3.28 -12.33 5.79
C PHE A 200 3.59 -10.92 5.28
N SER A 201 3.02 -9.91 5.90
CA SER A 201 3.29 -8.51 5.57
C SER A 201 3.66 -7.72 6.80
N GLU A 202 4.61 -6.80 6.66
CA GLU A 202 4.99 -5.85 7.69
C GLU A 202 5.07 -4.44 7.12
N GLY A 203 4.53 -3.48 7.87
CA GLY A 203 4.54 -2.06 7.58
C GLY A 203 5.47 -1.33 8.53
N HIS A 204 6.48 -0.69 7.99
CA HIS A 204 7.48 0.06 8.74
C HIS A 204 7.16 1.55 8.69
N GLY A 205 6.88 2.16 9.83
CA GLY A 205 6.48 3.55 9.92
C GLY A 205 7.42 4.41 10.75
N ILE A 206 7.31 5.71 10.53
CA ILE A 206 8.00 6.77 11.28
C ILE A 206 7.05 7.91 11.63
N ASN A 207 7.39 8.68 12.65
CA ASN A 207 6.74 9.95 12.94
C ASN A 207 7.44 11.07 12.17
N PHE A 208 6.69 11.81 11.37
CA PHE A 208 7.11 13.08 10.79
C PHE A 208 6.76 14.18 11.79
N TYR A 209 7.70 14.55 12.65
CA TYR A 209 7.46 15.47 13.77
C TYR A 209 7.11 16.89 13.35
N ASP A 210 7.56 17.32 12.18
CA ASP A 210 7.24 18.62 11.58
C ASP A 210 5.80 18.67 11.06
N MET A 211 5.20 17.50 10.79
CA MET A 211 3.83 17.36 10.27
C MET A 211 2.88 16.65 11.22
N PRO A 212 3.22 16.47 12.49
CA PRO A 212 2.72 15.54 13.50
C PRO A 212 1.86 14.39 12.94
N THR A 213 2.48 13.61 12.06
CA THR A 213 1.82 12.46 11.44
C THR A 213 2.71 11.21 11.50
N TYR A 214 2.09 10.05 11.75
CA TYR A 214 2.74 8.75 11.59
C TYR A 214 2.44 8.22 10.19
N TRP A 215 3.47 7.84 9.44
CA TRP A 215 3.32 7.36 8.07
C TRP A 215 4.27 6.19 7.78
N SER A 216 3.86 5.31 6.86
CA SER A 216 4.71 4.22 6.40
C SER A 216 5.91 4.77 5.62
N THR A 217 7.11 4.30 5.96
CA THR A 217 8.31 4.52 5.16
C THR A 217 8.50 3.42 4.13
N PHE A 218 8.16 2.19 4.46
CA PHE A 218 8.07 1.09 3.50
C PHE A 218 7.22 -0.07 4.03
N GLU A 219 6.81 -0.93 3.11
CA GLU A 219 6.11 -2.19 3.38
C GLU A 219 6.89 -3.35 2.78
N ALA A 220 6.89 -4.49 3.45
CA ALA A 220 7.45 -5.73 2.93
C ALA A 220 6.40 -6.86 2.96
N HIS A 221 6.27 -7.56 1.83
CA HIS A 221 5.29 -8.64 1.65
C HIS A 221 6.03 -9.92 1.25
N TYR A 222 6.04 -10.90 2.14
CA TYR A 222 6.77 -12.14 2.01
C TYR A 222 5.88 -13.28 1.57
N ASP A 223 6.30 -14.06 0.58
CA ASP A 223 5.72 -15.35 0.24
C ASP A 223 6.57 -16.45 0.89
N LEU A 224 6.03 -17.04 1.95
CA LEU A 224 6.75 -18.00 2.80
C LEU A 224 6.98 -19.35 2.12
N GLN A 225 6.24 -19.65 1.05
CA GLN A 225 6.41 -20.88 0.30
C GLN A 225 7.50 -20.78 -0.75
N SER A 226 7.56 -19.65 -1.47
CA SER A 226 8.58 -19.43 -2.50
C SER A 226 9.87 -18.83 -1.96
N GLY A 227 9.87 -18.27 -0.75
CA GLY A 227 10.97 -17.51 -0.16
C GLY A 227 11.25 -16.19 -0.88
N ARG A 228 10.30 -15.70 -1.71
CA ARG A 228 10.37 -14.42 -2.40
C ARG A 228 9.61 -13.36 -1.61
N TYR A 229 10.00 -12.10 -1.79
CA TYR A 229 9.25 -10.97 -1.23
C TYR A 229 9.32 -9.76 -2.15
N VAL A 230 8.42 -8.82 -1.94
CA VAL A 230 8.47 -7.48 -2.49
C VAL A 230 8.51 -6.49 -1.34
N ALA A 231 9.40 -5.51 -1.43
CA ALA A 231 9.40 -4.34 -0.55
C ALA A 231 9.13 -3.10 -1.40
N GLN A 232 8.36 -2.17 -0.86
CA GLN A 232 7.94 -0.95 -1.57
C GLN A 232 7.89 0.24 -0.63
N GLY A 233 7.99 1.44 -1.18
CA GLY A 233 7.91 2.69 -0.43
C GLY A 233 9.26 3.31 -0.09
N PHE A 234 10.39 2.70 -0.45
CA PHE A 234 11.71 3.29 -0.21
C PHE A 234 11.84 4.66 -0.88
N ASP A 235 12.08 5.67 -0.08
CA ASP A 235 12.25 7.06 -0.49
C ASP A 235 13.62 7.64 -0.13
N ASN A 236 14.51 6.83 0.45
CA ASN A 236 15.79 7.20 1.05
C ASN A 236 16.68 8.08 0.16
N GLN A 237 16.71 7.81 -1.14
CA GLN A 237 17.58 8.48 -2.11
C GLN A 237 16.86 9.55 -2.93
N TYR A 238 15.61 9.84 -2.59
CA TYR A 238 14.76 10.82 -3.25
C TYR A 238 14.45 11.98 -2.30
N PRO A 239 13.99 13.12 -2.82
CA PRO A 239 13.46 14.15 -1.95
C PRO A 239 12.40 13.59 -1.02
N ALA A 240 12.50 13.91 0.27
CA ALA A 240 11.52 13.47 1.27
C ALA A 240 10.08 13.78 0.81
N GLN A 241 9.12 13.02 1.32
CA GLN A 241 7.70 13.28 1.06
C GLN A 241 7.36 14.74 1.39
N THR A 242 6.70 15.40 0.46
CA THR A 242 6.27 16.79 0.64
C THR A 242 4.78 16.82 0.95
N PHE A 243 4.45 17.21 2.17
CA PHE A 243 3.07 17.35 2.62
C PHE A 243 2.47 18.71 2.22
N ASN A 244 1.15 18.85 2.34
CA ASN A 244 0.39 20.10 2.15
C ASN A 244 0.67 20.81 0.82
N GLN A 245 0.85 20.05 -0.25
CA GLN A 245 1.01 20.61 -1.58
C GLN A 245 -0.30 21.21 -2.08
N ASP A 246 -0.21 22.31 -2.85
CA ASP A 246 -1.37 22.92 -3.51
C ASP A 246 -1.83 22.07 -4.69
N MET A 247 -2.70 21.10 -4.41
CA MET A 247 -3.28 20.19 -5.38
C MET A 247 -4.80 20.35 -5.43
N SER A 248 -5.36 20.10 -6.61
CA SER A 248 -6.81 20.13 -6.83
C SER A 248 -7.33 18.87 -7.50
N PRO A 249 -8.60 18.49 -7.33
CA PRO A 249 -9.22 17.33 -7.99
C PRO A 249 -9.10 17.36 -9.52
N ALA A 250 -8.96 18.54 -10.13
CA ALA A 250 -8.79 18.68 -11.59
C ALA A 250 -7.50 18.03 -12.12
N GLN A 251 -6.49 17.87 -11.27
CA GLN A 251 -5.23 17.20 -11.61
C GLN A 251 -5.36 15.67 -11.64
N PHE A 252 -6.42 15.12 -11.04
CA PHE A 252 -6.68 13.69 -10.87
C PHE A 252 -7.86 13.22 -11.73
N THR A 253 -7.90 13.61 -13.00
CA THR A 253 -8.94 13.20 -13.94
C THR A 253 -8.37 12.28 -15.02
N PRO A 254 -9.20 11.42 -15.65
CA PRO A 254 -8.76 10.63 -16.81
C PRO A 254 -8.20 11.49 -17.96
N GLN A 255 -8.69 12.72 -18.10
CA GLN A 255 -8.15 13.67 -19.09
C GLN A 255 -6.76 14.18 -18.68
N ALA A 256 -6.54 14.51 -17.41
CA ALA A 256 -5.23 14.88 -16.89
C ALA A 256 -4.23 13.74 -17.03
N LEU A 257 -4.64 12.50 -16.72
CA LEU A 257 -3.86 11.28 -16.94
C LEU A 257 -3.40 11.14 -18.40
N ARG A 258 -4.30 11.34 -19.36
CA ARG A 258 -3.98 11.29 -20.79
C ARG A 258 -2.98 12.38 -21.20
N THR A 259 -3.07 13.55 -20.61
CA THR A 259 -2.17 14.68 -20.90
C THR A 259 -0.77 14.42 -20.34
N ARG A 260 -0.67 13.91 -19.12
CA ARG A 260 0.61 13.53 -18.48
C ARG A 260 1.31 12.43 -19.26
N GLY A 261 0.61 11.35 -19.63
CA GLY A 261 1.18 10.22 -20.33
C GLY A 261 1.64 10.49 -21.78
N ARG A 262 1.38 11.69 -22.33
CA ARG A 262 1.86 12.09 -23.66
C ARG A 262 3.16 12.90 -23.63
N ARG A 263 3.59 13.33 -22.45
CA ARG A 263 4.86 14.05 -22.25
C ARG A 263 6.01 13.05 -22.12
#